data_a8e365ab384c7a95523c4340c87fb98f
#
_entry.id   a8e365ab384c7a95523c4340c87fb98f
#
_cell.length_a   1.000
_cell.length_b   1.000
_cell.length_c   1.000
_cell.angle_alpha   90.00
_cell.angle_beta   90.00
_cell.angle_gamma   90.00
#
_symmetry.space_group_name_H-M   'P 1'
#
loop_
_entity.id
_entity.type
_entity.pdbx_description
1 polymer ?
#
loop_
_entity_poly.entity_id
_entity_poly.type
_entity_poly.pdbx_seq_one_letter_code
_entity_poly.pdbx_strand_id
1 'polypeptide(L)'
;MLFRSRSGTPVLGVVTRLTAQKGIDLLFDIVDAVIDLPAQIVVVASGDKALEQRLRALTAPRSGSLASFIGFDETLAHLVESGADAFVMPSRFEPSGMNQMYSQRYGTPPIVHATGGLNDSVVDCTPETLADRTATGFKFFAPTADALLGAIERGVATYGDRAAWQSIQRNGMARDFSWKRAAQEYATIYRRLVPH
;
A
#
# COMPACT_ATOMS: atom_id res chain seq x y z
N MET A 1 19.03 0.01 9.36
CA MET A 1 18.75 -0.59 10.68
C MET A 1 17.27 -0.79 10.78
N LEU A 2 16.80 -2.04 10.84
CA LEU A 2 15.37 -2.35 11.01
C LEU A 2 15.01 -2.15 12.49
N PHE A 3 13.87 -1.52 12.77
CA PHE A 3 13.40 -1.40 14.13
C PHE A 3 12.63 -2.67 14.55
N ARG A 4 12.41 -2.81 15.85
CA ARG A 4 11.56 -3.86 16.41
C ARG A 4 10.10 -3.44 16.29
N SER A 5 9.23 -4.27 15.68
CA SER A 5 7.79 -4.05 15.71
C SER A 5 7.29 -4.06 17.16
N ARG A 6 6.32 -3.18 17.46
CA ARG A 6 5.67 -3.10 18.78
C ARG A 6 4.37 -3.87 18.73
N SER A 7 4.12 -4.70 19.75
CA SER A 7 2.86 -5.44 19.84
C SER A 7 1.64 -4.50 19.85
N GLY A 8 0.65 -4.80 19.02
CA GLY A 8 -0.57 -4.00 18.90
C GLY A 8 -0.42 -2.70 18.09
N THR A 9 0.75 -2.44 17.50
CA THR A 9 1.04 -1.26 16.70
C THR A 9 1.24 -1.68 15.25
N PRO A 10 0.39 -1.28 14.29
CA PRO A 10 0.55 -1.68 12.89
C PRO A 10 1.83 -1.12 12.27
N VAL A 11 2.46 -1.93 11.44
CA VAL A 11 3.59 -1.55 10.61
C VAL A 11 3.09 -1.20 9.22
N LEU A 12 3.35 0.03 8.79
CA LEU A 12 3.06 0.52 7.45
C LEU A 12 4.30 0.31 6.56
N GLY A 13 4.19 -0.59 5.59
CA GLY A 13 5.26 -0.88 4.63
C GLY A 13 5.19 0.02 3.40
N VAL A 14 6.35 0.46 2.91
CA VAL A 14 6.50 1.19 1.65
C VAL A 14 7.68 0.62 0.89
N VAL A 15 7.44 0.15 -0.32
CA VAL A 15 8.49 -0.27 -1.26
C VAL A 15 8.27 0.48 -2.57
N THR A 16 9.19 1.38 -2.92
CA THR A 16 8.95 2.25 -4.06
C THR A 16 10.22 2.85 -4.65
N ARG A 17 10.12 3.32 -5.90
CA ARG A 17 11.10 4.26 -6.45
C ARG A 17 10.83 5.67 -5.91
N LEU A 18 11.88 6.38 -5.52
CA LEU A 18 11.80 7.78 -5.11
C LEU A 18 11.69 8.68 -6.35
N THR A 19 10.47 8.91 -6.80
CA THR A 19 10.13 9.79 -7.93
C THR A 19 8.85 10.56 -7.61
N ALA A 20 8.65 11.72 -8.21
CA ALA A 20 7.43 12.51 -8.04
C ALA A 20 6.15 11.72 -8.42
N GLN A 21 6.25 10.85 -9.44
CA GLN A 21 5.14 9.98 -9.86
C GLN A 21 4.66 9.08 -8.72
N LYS A 22 5.56 8.57 -7.89
CA LYS A 22 5.23 7.64 -6.79
C LYS A 22 4.68 8.34 -5.55
N GLY A 23 4.64 9.68 -5.53
CA GLY A 23 3.94 10.45 -4.49
C GLY A 23 4.49 10.29 -3.08
N ILE A 24 5.73 9.79 -2.93
CA ILE A 24 6.32 9.53 -1.61
C ILE A 24 6.49 10.80 -0.78
N ASP A 25 6.61 11.93 -1.44
CA ASP A 25 6.63 13.26 -0.81
C ASP A 25 5.37 13.54 0.02
N LEU A 26 4.20 13.03 -0.40
CA LEU A 26 2.95 13.13 0.37
C LEU A 26 3.07 12.42 1.72
N LEU A 27 3.72 11.25 1.76
CA LEU A 27 3.97 10.56 3.03
C LEU A 27 5.01 11.31 3.87
N PHE A 28 6.05 11.87 3.24
CA PHE A 28 7.06 12.65 3.95
C PHE A 28 6.50 13.90 4.64
N ASP A 29 5.48 14.52 4.06
CA ASP A 29 4.81 15.70 4.61
C ASP A 29 3.99 15.38 5.87
N ILE A 30 3.53 14.14 6.04
CA ILE A 30 2.67 13.70 7.13
C ILE A 30 3.35 12.71 8.09
N VAL A 31 4.64 12.45 7.93
CA VAL A 31 5.36 11.45 8.75
C VAL A 31 5.13 11.64 10.25
N ASP A 32 5.19 12.87 10.74
CA ASP A 32 5.00 13.15 12.17
C ASP A 32 3.57 12.83 12.61
N ALA A 33 2.57 13.24 11.84
CA ALA A 33 1.16 12.92 12.11
C ALA A 33 0.91 11.40 12.11
N VAL A 34 1.54 10.65 11.21
CA VAL A 34 1.43 9.17 11.18
C VAL A 34 2.12 8.53 12.38
N ILE A 35 3.24 9.08 12.86
CA ILE A 35 3.95 8.56 14.04
C ILE A 35 3.21 8.88 15.33
N ASP A 36 2.44 9.97 15.37
CA ASP A 36 1.55 10.30 16.49
C ASP A 36 0.35 9.35 16.59
N LEU A 37 0.00 8.66 15.51
CA LEU A 37 -0.86 7.49 15.56
C LEU A 37 -0.09 6.30 16.17
N PRO A 38 -0.77 5.29 16.74
CA PRO A 38 -0.09 4.07 17.17
C PRO A 38 0.34 3.23 15.95
N ALA A 39 1.27 3.75 15.13
CA ALA A 39 1.77 3.13 13.91
C ALA A 39 3.30 3.23 13.80
N GLN A 40 3.91 2.32 13.05
CA GLN A 40 5.32 2.34 12.68
C GLN A 40 5.45 2.31 11.15
N ILE A 41 6.50 2.90 10.60
CA ILE A 41 6.70 3.01 9.16
C ILE A 41 8.03 2.36 8.77
N VAL A 42 8.01 1.52 7.73
CA VAL A 42 9.20 0.95 7.09
C VAL A 42 9.23 1.33 5.62
N VAL A 43 10.30 1.97 5.18
CA VAL A 43 10.47 2.41 3.80
C VAL A 43 11.69 1.73 3.16
N VAL A 44 11.47 1.02 2.06
CA VAL A 44 12.52 0.51 1.17
C VAL A 44 12.42 1.26 -0.15
N ALA A 45 13.40 2.07 -0.47
CA ALA A 45 13.30 2.94 -1.62
C ALA A 45 14.66 3.38 -2.18
N SER A 46 14.68 3.74 -3.46
CA SER A 46 15.83 4.39 -4.11
C SER A 46 15.38 5.24 -5.29
N GLY A 47 16.14 6.26 -5.67
CA GLY A 47 15.84 7.08 -6.83
C GLY A 47 16.40 8.49 -6.76
N ASP A 48 15.54 9.49 -6.75
CA ASP A 48 15.93 10.90 -6.71
C ASP A 48 16.76 11.22 -5.45
N LYS A 49 17.91 11.86 -5.62
CA LYS A 49 18.86 12.12 -4.54
C LYS A 49 18.34 13.09 -3.49
N ALA A 50 17.51 14.06 -3.87
CA ALA A 50 16.91 14.98 -2.90
C ALA A 50 15.88 14.25 -2.03
N LEU A 51 15.09 13.35 -2.62
CA LEU A 51 14.15 12.51 -1.86
C LEU A 51 14.88 11.48 -0.97
N GLU A 52 16.00 10.90 -1.43
CA GLU A 52 16.84 10.04 -0.58
C GLU A 52 17.39 10.80 0.63
N GLN A 53 17.90 12.02 0.42
CA GLN A 53 18.40 12.87 1.51
C GLN A 53 17.29 13.26 2.48
N ARG A 54 16.10 13.60 1.96
CA ARG A 54 14.94 13.91 2.78
C ARG A 54 14.52 12.71 3.64
N LEU A 55 14.46 11.50 3.05
CA LEU A 55 14.15 10.27 3.76
C LEU A 55 15.15 9.98 4.89
N ARG A 56 16.48 10.17 4.66
CA ARG A 56 17.50 10.02 5.69
C ARG A 56 17.28 11.03 6.84
N ALA A 57 17.03 12.29 6.50
CA ALA A 57 16.78 13.34 7.47
C ALA A 57 15.53 13.07 8.33
N LEU A 58 14.47 12.54 7.72
CA LEU A 58 13.25 12.14 8.43
C LEU A 58 13.48 10.94 9.35
N THR A 59 14.27 9.95 8.90
CA THR A 59 14.48 8.70 9.65
C THR A 59 15.38 8.90 10.88
N ALA A 60 16.41 9.74 10.78
CA ALA A 60 17.44 9.87 11.81
C ALA A 60 16.88 10.22 13.21
N PRO A 61 15.98 11.21 13.37
CA PRO A 61 15.42 11.57 14.69
C PRO A 61 14.27 10.66 15.15
N ARG A 62 13.75 9.77 14.29
CA ARG A 62 12.52 8.97 14.52
C ARG A 62 12.81 7.48 14.70
N SER A 63 13.98 7.17 15.24
CA SER A 63 14.38 5.77 15.50
C SER A 63 13.33 5.04 16.34
N GLY A 64 12.93 3.86 15.89
CA GLY A 64 11.88 3.05 16.52
C GLY A 64 10.45 3.31 16.04
N SER A 65 10.21 4.39 15.29
CA SER A 65 8.91 4.67 14.67
C SER A 65 8.99 4.73 13.15
N LEU A 66 10.11 5.21 12.60
CA LEU A 66 10.41 5.19 11.18
C LEU A 66 11.74 4.49 10.93
N ALA A 67 11.75 3.49 10.04
CA ALA A 67 12.96 2.88 9.52
C ALA A 67 13.03 3.03 8.01
N SER A 68 14.22 3.20 7.46
CA SER A 68 14.42 3.25 6.02
C SER A 68 15.64 2.45 5.57
N PHE A 69 15.50 1.84 4.39
CA PHE A 69 16.61 1.30 3.61
C PHE A 69 16.63 2.00 2.25
N ILE A 70 17.74 2.66 1.95
CA ILE A 70 17.92 3.35 0.68
C ILE A 70 18.81 2.51 -0.22
N GLY A 71 18.20 1.89 -1.20
CA GLY A 71 18.81 0.93 -2.11
C GLY A 71 17.76 0.07 -2.79
N PHE A 72 18.22 -0.85 -3.63
CA PHE A 72 17.40 -1.90 -4.22
C PHE A 72 17.78 -3.24 -3.57
N ASP A 73 16.81 -3.91 -2.96
CA ASP A 73 16.96 -5.25 -2.39
C ASP A 73 15.60 -5.96 -2.51
N GLU A 74 15.53 -6.91 -3.43
CA GLU A 74 14.30 -7.64 -3.73
C GLU A 74 13.83 -8.50 -2.55
N THR A 75 14.75 -9.14 -1.86
CA THR A 75 14.42 -9.96 -0.68
C THR A 75 13.83 -9.09 0.42
N LEU A 76 14.45 -7.95 0.70
CA LEU A 76 13.94 -7.01 1.70
C LEU A 76 12.59 -6.41 1.27
N ALA A 77 12.38 -6.13 -0.02
CA ALA A 77 11.11 -5.66 -0.55
C ALA A 77 9.98 -6.66 -0.23
N HIS A 78 10.17 -7.94 -0.56
CA HIS A 78 9.18 -8.98 -0.24
C HIS A 78 8.98 -9.19 1.27
N LEU A 79 10.04 -9.07 2.07
CA LEU A 79 9.92 -9.13 3.53
C LEU A 79 9.09 -7.97 4.09
N VAL A 80 9.22 -6.77 3.53
CA VAL A 80 8.39 -5.62 3.93
C VAL A 80 6.95 -5.81 3.46
N GLU A 81 6.72 -6.25 2.22
CA GLU A 81 5.37 -6.52 1.70
C GLU A 81 4.62 -7.59 2.49
N SER A 82 5.33 -8.65 2.91
CA SER A 82 4.72 -9.77 3.65
C SER A 82 4.68 -9.57 5.17
N GLY A 83 5.57 -8.74 5.70
CA GLY A 83 5.72 -8.53 7.14
C GLY A 83 5.08 -7.25 7.68
N ALA A 84 4.66 -6.35 6.80
CA ALA A 84 3.90 -5.17 7.20
C ALA A 84 2.42 -5.52 7.44
N ASP A 85 1.75 -4.72 8.26
CA ASP A 85 0.32 -4.85 8.49
C ASP A 85 -0.50 -4.16 7.39
N ALA A 86 -0.01 -3.04 6.85
CA ALA A 86 -0.58 -2.36 5.69
C ALA A 86 0.52 -1.90 4.74
N PHE A 87 0.19 -1.75 3.45
CA PHE A 87 1.15 -1.36 2.41
C PHE A 87 0.74 -0.05 1.73
N VAL A 88 1.58 0.99 1.81
CA VAL A 88 1.22 2.35 1.38
C VAL A 88 1.76 2.65 -0.02
N MET A 89 0.89 3.02 -0.94
CA MET A 89 1.20 3.38 -2.33
C MET A 89 0.54 4.71 -2.73
N PRO A 90 1.15 5.85 -2.43
CA PRO A 90 0.55 7.16 -2.68
C PRO A 90 0.79 7.67 -4.11
N SER A 91 0.92 6.78 -5.10
CA SER A 91 1.25 7.11 -6.49
C SER A 91 0.27 8.12 -7.08
N ARG A 92 0.77 9.21 -7.65
CA ARG A 92 -0.05 10.17 -8.42
C ARG A 92 -0.55 9.58 -9.73
N PHE A 93 0.25 8.69 -10.31
CA PHE A 93 -0.08 7.99 -11.54
C PHE A 93 0.46 6.56 -11.48
N GLU A 94 -0.43 5.57 -11.67
CA GLU A 94 -0.10 4.14 -11.65
C GLU A 94 -0.98 3.38 -12.66
N PRO A 95 -0.51 3.20 -13.92
CA PRO A 95 -1.32 2.57 -14.96
C PRO A 95 -1.79 1.17 -14.61
N SER A 96 -0.95 0.40 -13.96
CA SER A 96 -1.24 -0.98 -13.55
C SER A 96 -0.88 -1.20 -12.08
N GLY A 97 0.40 -1.11 -11.75
CA GLY A 97 0.94 -1.50 -10.44
C GLY A 97 0.98 -3.03 -10.27
N MET A 98 1.93 -3.50 -9.47
CA MET A 98 2.02 -4.90 -9.08
C MET A 98 2.04 -5.06 -7.56
N ASN A 99 2.69 -4.15 -6.84
CA ASN A 99 2.90 -4.27 -5.41
C ASN A 99 1.58 -4.33 -4.63
N GLN A 100 0.51 -3.63 -5.05
CA GLN A 100 -0.81 -3.76 -4.42
C GLN A 100 -1.43 -5.16 -4.62
N MET A 101 -1.09 -5.84 -5.71
CA MET A 101 -1.53 -7.22 -5.93
C MET A 101 -0.72 -8.20 -5.07
N TYR A 102 0.60 -7.99 -4.98
CA TYR A 102 1.47 -8.79 -4.12
C TYR A 102 1.10 -8.60 -2.65
N SER A 103 0.94 -7.35 -2.18
CA SER A 103 0.56 -7.07 -0.80
C SER A 103 -0.77 -7.72 -0.43
N GLN A 104 -1.79 -7.63 -1.28
CA GLN A 104 -3.06 -8.34 -1.08
C GLN A 104 -2.84 -9.86 -1.00
N ARG A 105 -2.00 -10.43 -1.87
CA ARG A 105 -1.70 -11.87 -1.85
C ARG A 105 -1.01 -12.31 -0.56
N TYR A 106 -0.17 -11.47 0.02
CA TYR A 106 0.45 -11.70 1.33
C TYR A 106 -0.51 -11.47 2.52
N GLY A 107 -1.70 -10.93 2.28
CA GLY A 107 -2.61 -10.55 3.34
C GLY A 107 -2.27 -9.20 3.99
N THR A 108 -1.58 -8.33 3.26
CA THR A 108 -1.22 -6.98 3.67
C THR A 108 -2.11 -5.98 2.93
N PRO A 109 -3.18 -5.44 3.54
CA PRO A 109 -4.11 -4.53 2.89
C PRO A 109 -3.42 -3.28 2.37
N PRO A 110 -3.58 -2.92 1.08
CA PRO A 110 -2.97 -1.73 0.52
C PRO A 110 -3.75 -0.45 0.89
N ILE A 111 -3.03 0.64 1.12
CA ILE A 111 -3.54 2.02 1.26
C ILE A 111 -3.07 2.77 0.01
N VAL A 112 -3.98 3.12 -0.89
CA VAL A 112 -3.63 3.57 -2.24
C VAL A 112 -4.34 4.86 -2.65
N HIS A 113 -3.68 5.65 -3.50
CA HIS A 113 -4.38 6.66 -4.29
C HIS A 113 -5.24 5.97 -5.35
N ALA A 114 -6.52 6.40 -5.47
CA ALA A 114 -7.48 5.83 -6.42
C ALA A 114 -7.18 6.25 -7.86
N THR A 115 -6.09 5.75 -8.44
CA THR A 115 -5.65 6.05 -9.81
C THR A 115 -5.31 4.77 -10.58
N GLY A 116 -5.70 4.70 -11.85
CA GLY A 116 -5.41 3.59 -12.77
C GLY A 116 -5.59 2.22 -12.14
N GLY A 117 -4.60 1.33 -12.30
CA GLY A 117 -4.66 -0.04 -11.79
C GLY A 117 -4.81 -0.18 -10.28
N LEU A 118 -4.40 0.83 -9.49
CA LEU A 118 -4.66 0.84 -8.04
C LEU A 118 -6.15 0.95 -7.75
N ASN A 119 -6.85 1.84 -8.49
CA ASN A 119 -8.30 1.99 -8.36
C ASN A 119 -9.06 0.72 -8.75
N ASP A 120 -8.58 0.01 -9.76
CA ASP A 120 -9.26 -1.18 -10.33
C ASP A 120 -9.02 -2.43 -9.49
N SER A 121 -7.88 -2.52 -8.82
CA SER A 121 -7.46 -3.73 -8.08
C SER A 121 -7.75 -3.70 -6.59
N VAL A 122 -8.07 -2.53 -6.01
CA VAL A 122 -8.36 -2.36 -4.59
C VAL A 122 -9.82 -1.96 -4.40
N VAL A 123 -10.51 -2.63 -3.50
CA VAL A 123 -11.87 -2.26 -3.04
C VAL A 123 -11.72 -1.49 -1.73
N ASP A 124 -12.20 -0.23 -1.70
CA ASP A 124 -12.08 0.61 -0.51
C ASP A 124 -12.85 0.04 0.68
N CYS A 125 -12.27 0.18 1.85
CA CYS A 125 -12.89 -0.16 3.11
C CYS A 125 -13.88 0.93 3.52
N THR A 126 -15.17 0.68 3.29
CA THR A 126 -16.30 1.49 3.75
C THR A 126 -17.22 0.64 4.63
N PRO A 127 -18.18 1.22 5.36
CA PRO A 127 -19.17 0.45 6.11
C PRO A 127 -19.91 -0.58 5.24
N GLU A 128 -20.25 -0.21 4.00
CA GLU A 128 -20.96 -1.05 3.04
C GLU A 128 -20.07 -2.24 2.60
N THR A 129 -18.83 -1.96 2.17
CA THR A 129 -17.92 -3.01 1.70
C THR A 129 -17.42 -3.93 2.82
N LEU A 130 -17.42 -3.45 4.06
CA LEU A 130 -17.20 -4.30 5.24
C LEU A 130 -18.40 -5.23 5.49
N ALA A 131 -19.62 -4.69 5.45
CA ALA A 131 -20.85 -5.48 5.61
C ALA A 131 -20.98 -6.54 4.51
N ASP A 132 -20.69 -6.18 3.26
CA ASP A 132 -20.72 -7.07 2.10
C ASP A 132 -19.50 -8.00 2.01
N ARG A 133 -18.52 -7.83 2.89
CA ARG A 133 -17.25 -8.59 2.90
C ARG A 133 -16.49 -8.53 1.58
N THR A 134 -16.43 -7.34 0.96
CA THR A 134 -15.74 -7.11 -0.32
C THR A 134 -14.51 -6.21 -0.19
N ALA A 135 -14.36 -5.45 0.89
CA ALA A 135 -13.22 -4.58 1.14
C ALA A 135 -11.88 -5.34 1.05
N THR A 136 -10.89 -4.76 0.37
CA THR A 136 -9.54 -5.36 0.23
C THR A 136 -8.41 -4.42 0.63
N GLY A 137 -8.70 -3.15 0.92
CA GLY A 137 -7.73 -2.12 1.29
C GLY A 137 -8.40 -0.78 1.52
N PHE A 138 -7.63 0.30 1.46
CA PHE A 138 -8.10 1.67 1.72
C PHE A 138 -7.73 2.57 0.56
N LYS A 139 -8.66 3.43 0.15
CA LYS A 139 -8.44 4.38 -0.94
C LYS A 139 -8.49 5.83 -0.45
N PHE A 140 -7.69 6.69 -1.06
CA PHE A 140 -7.89 8.13 -1.04
C PHE A 140 -7.96 8.66 -2.47
N PHE A 141 -8.68 9.77 -2.70
CA PHE A 141 -9.08 10.20 -4.04
C PHE A 141 -8.36 11.47 -4.51
N ALA A 142 -7.96 12.33 -3.60
CA ALA A 142 -7.16 13.51 -3.91
C ALA A 142 -5.68 13.20 -3.66
N PRO A 143 -4.76 13.50 -4.60
CA PRO A 143 -3.32 13.25 -4.41
C PRO A 143 -2.68 14.30 -3.49
N THR A 144 -3.21 14.39 -2.26
CA THR A 144 -2.78 15.33 -1.22
C THR A 144 -2.32 14.58 0.04
N ALA A 145 -1.47 15.22 0.83
CA ALA A 145 -0.97 14.69 2.09
C ALA A 145 -2.11 14.42 3.08
N ASP A 146 -3.07 15.34 3.21
CA ASP A 146 -4.22 15.20 4.11
C ASP A 146 -5.12 14.03 3.73
N ALA A 147 -5.37 13.82 2.43
CA ALA A 147 -6.19 12.70 1.96
C ALA A 147 -5.50 11.35 2.22
N LEU A 148 -4.17 11.29 2.05
CA LEU A 148 -3.37 10.11 2.41
C LEU A 148 -3.41 9.87 3.93
N LEU A 149 -3.26 10.92 4.74
CA LEU A 149 -3.35 10.80 6.21
C LEU A 149 -4.70 10.23 6.63
N GLY A 150 -5.81 10.76 6.11
CA GLY A 150 -7.15 10.25 6.43
C GLY A 150 -7.36 8.78 6.04
N ALA A 151 -6.72 8.30 4.94
CA ALA A 151 -6.77 6.89 4.59
C ALA A 151 -5.93 6.02 5.55
N ILE A 152 -4.77 6.52 5.99
CA ILE A 152 -3.92 5.85 7.00
C ILE A 152 -4.65 5.78 8.35
N GLU A 153 -5.30 6.87 8.78
CA GLU A 153 -6.09 6.92 10.02
C GLU A 153 -7.20 5.88 10.02
N ARG A 154 -7.95 5.76 8.90
CA ARG A 154 -8.97 4.72 8.73
C ARG A 154 -8.35 3.32 8.81
N GLY A 155 -7.19 3.10 8.19
CA GLY A 155 -6.47 1.84 8.24
C GLY A 155 -6.06 1.47 9.67
N VAL A 156 -5.44 2.40 10.40
CA VAL A 156 -5.00 2.21 11.79
C VAL A 156 -6.20 1.96 12.72
N ALA A 157 -7.29 2.72 12.56
CA ALA A 157 -8.51 2.51 13.33
C ALA A 157 -9.12 1.13 13.07
N THR A 158 -9.21 0.71 11.80
CA THR A 158 -9.74 -0.62 11.42
C THR A 158 -8.85 -1.76 11.92
N TYR A 159 -7.53 -1.55 12.00
CA TYR A 159 -6.59 -2.54 12.54
C TYR A 159 -6.92 -2.95 13.98
N GLY A 160 -7.48 -2.03 14.77
CA GLY A 160 -7.97 -2.29 16.14
C GLY A 160 -9.16 -3.26 16.17
N ASP A 161 -9.97 -3.32 15.12
CA ASP A 161 -11.01 -4.35 14.95
C ASP A 161 -10.45 -5.57 14.23
N ARG A 162 -10.02 -6.55 15.00
CA ARG A 162 -9.40 -7.78 14.47
C ARG A 162 -10.30 -8.54 13.49
N ALA A 163 -11.61 -8.53 13.69
CA ALA A 163 -12.53 -9.27 12.82
C ALA A 163 -12.66 -8.57 11.46
N ALA A 164 -12.82 -7.24 11.44
CA ALA A 164 -12.83 -6.43 10.23
C ALA A 164 -11.50 -6.55 9.48
N TRP A 165 -10.37 -6.40 10.19
CA TRP A 165 -9.04 -6.51 9.60
C TRP A 165 -8.81 -7.85 8.91
N GLN A 166 -9.08 -8.96 9.59
CA GLN A 166 -8.96 -10.30 9.02
C GLN A 166 -9.91 -10.55 7.84
N SER A 167 -11.07 -9.89 7.82
CA SER A 167 -11.98 -9.96 6.66
C SER A 167 -11.34 -9.31 5.43
N ILE A 168 -10.77 -8.10 5.58
CA ILE A 168 -10.06 -7.39 4.51
C ILE A 168 -8.87 -8.22 4.00
N GLN A 169 -8.08 -8.80 4.90
CA GLN A 169 -6.96 -9.67 4.54
C GLN A 169 -7.43 -10.87 3.70
N ARG A 170 -8.43 -11.61 4.18
CA ARG A 170 -8.96 -12.79 3.44
C ARG A 170 -9.52 -12.40 2.08
N ASN A 171 -10.23 -11.28 1.97
CA ASN A 171 -10.77 -10.79 0.72
C ASN A 171 -9.64 -10.46 -0.28
N GLY A 172 -8.59 -9.77 0.17
CA GLY A 172 -7.42 -9.47 -0.65
C GLY A 172 -6.72 -10.73 -1.14
N MET A 173 -6.45 -11.68 -0.23
CA MET A 173 -5.79 -12.96 -0.56
C MET A 173 -6.61 -13.81 -1.53
N ALA A 174 -7.93 -13.70 -1.53
CA ALA A 174 -8.83 -14.42 -2.42
C ALA A 174 -8.93 -13.81 -3.83
N ARG A 175 -8.40 -12.61 -4.06
CA ARG A 175 -8.40 -11.97 -5.38
C ARG A 175 -7.56 -12.77 -6.37
N ASP A 176 -8.13 -13.04 -7.53
CA ASP A 176 -7.42 -13.68 -8.64
C ASP A 176 -6.84 -12.60 -9.58
N PHE A 177 -5.53 -12.40 -9.50
CA PHE A 177 -4.73 -11.55 -10.39
C PHE A 177 -3.91 -12.37 -11.39
N SER A 178 -4.27 -13.65 -11.63
CA SER A 178 -3.52 -14.52 -12.51
C SER A 178 -3.66 -14.14 -13.99
N TRP A 179 -2.65 -14.49 -14.77
CA TRP A 179 -2.69 -14.40 -16.22
C TRP A 179 -3.79 -15.25 -16.85
N LYS A 180 -4.24 -16.31 -16.18
CA LYS A 180 -5.35 -17.16 -16.67
C LYS A 180 -6.63 -16.34 -16.84
N ARG A 181 -6.97 -15.49 -15.87
CA ARG A 181 -8.11 -14.58 -15.95
C ARG A 181 -7.95 -13.57 -17.09
N ALA A 182 -6.80 -12.89 -17.14
CA ALA A 182 -6.51 -11.95 -18.21
C ALA A 182 -6.60 -12.60 -19.60
N ALA A 183 -6.04 -13.80 -19.77
CA ALA A 183 -6.11 -14.53 -21.02
C ALA A 183 -7.56 -14.87 -21.44
N GLN A 184 -8.44 -15.19 -20.50
CA GLN A 184 -9.85 -15.43 -20.78
C GLN A 184 -10.58 -14.18 -21.28
N GLU A 185 -10.28 -13.02 -20.67
CA GLU A 185 -10.83 -11.73 -21.08
C GLU A 185 -10.36 -11.36 -22.50
N TYR A 186 -9.05 -11.50 -22.79
CA TYR A 186 -8.52 -11.32 -24.15
C TYR A 186 -9.14 -12.27 -25.16
N ALA A 187 -9.27 -13.56 -24.84
CA ALA A 187 -9.92 -14.54 -25.72
C ALA A 187 -11.38 -14.16 -26.03
N THR A 188 -12.08 -13.57 -25.07
CA THR A 188 -13.45 -13.09 -25.27
C THR A 188 -13.50 -11.91 -26.24
N ILE A 189 -12.56 -10.98 -26.15
CA ILE A 189 -12.44 -9.86 -27.09
C ILE A 189 -12.12 -10.38 -28.49
N TYR A 190 -11.16 -11.28 -28.65
CA TYR A 190 -10.78 -11.84 -29.96
C TYR A 190 -11.96 -12.59 -30.61
N ARG A 191 -12.74 -13.38 -29.87
CA ARG A 191 -13.93 -14.06 -30.42
C ARG A 191 -15.01 -13.09 -30.93
N ARG A 192 -15.09 -11.87 -30.36
CA ARG A 192 -16.02 -10.84 -30.85
C ARG A 192 -15.52 -10.14 -32.13
N LEU A 193 -14.21 -10.07 -32.30
CA LEU A 193 -13.58 -9.38 -33.44
C LEU A 193 -13.41 -10.29 -34.67
N VAL A 194 -13.38 -11.59 -34.50
CA VAL A 194 -13.27 -12.60 -35.58
C VAL A 194 -14.55 -13.44 -35.57
N PRO A 195 -15.62 -12.96 -36.21
CA PRO A 195 -16.81 -13.81 -36.43
C PRO A 195 -16.43 -14.98 -37.31
N HIS A 196 -16.86 -16.17 -36.96
CA HIS A 196 -16.69 -17.40 -37.72
C HIS A 196 -17.52 -17.37 -39.00
#